data_ca3665a4782f68591aa655a81219e944
#
_entry.id   ca3665a4782f68591aa655a81219e944
#
_cell.length_a   1.000
_cell.length_b   1.000
_cell.length_c   1.000
_cell.angle_alpha   90.00
_cell.angle_beta   90.00
_cell.angle_gamma   90.00
#
_symmetry.space_group_name_H-M   'P 1'
#
loop_
_entity.id
_entity.type
_entity.pdbx_description
1 polymer ?
#
loop_
_entity_poly.entity_id
_entity_poly.type
_entity_poly.pdbx_seq_one_letter_code
_entity_poly.pdbx_strand_id
1 'polypeptide(L)'
;KTQTGVDKDLAAWWNYPVNDYCDGNLMMSPLENLDNDVDNLSGFFLNPMSQAEASKVAIFSGADYSWNIGDFERTSSWKRAIAELVPEANEAFERFADNISYIKDGFEFDESRYLVEDITNFQTALKNNMGIKEAAEVLKADFTQMKEDVALLRNINNANLLEEITMHLNAYEAVAEA
;
A
#
# COMPACT_ATOMS: atom_id res chain seq x y z
N LYS A 1 -20.21 -4.64 21.63
CA LYS A 1 -20.86 -5.34 22.78
C LYS A 1 -22.36 -5.51 22.55
N THR A 2 -23.07 -4.48 22.13
CA THR A 2 -24.53 -4.52 21.95
C THR A 2 -25.00 -5.45 20.81
N GLN A 3 -24.21 -5.64 19.77
CA GLN A 3 -24.56 -6.51 18.63
C GLN A 3 -24.26 -7.99 18.90
N THR A 4 -23.27 -8.28 19.73
CA THR A 4 -22.83 -9.67 19.98
C THR A 4 -23.38 -10.24 21.29
N GLY A 5 -23.95 -9.44 22.17
CA GLY A 5 -24.39 -9.86 23.51
C GLY A 5 -23.23 -10.27 24.45
N VAL A 6 -21.98 -10.03 24.05
CA VAL A 6 -20.80 -10.39 24.84
C VAL A 6 -20.45 -9.25 25.78
N ASP A 7 -20.60 -9.47 27.08
CA ASP A 7 -20.18 -8.53 28.14
C ASP A 7 -18.72 -8.80 28.55
N LYS A 8 -17.82 -8.64 27.58
CA LYS A 8 -16.36 -8.76 27.78
C LYS A 8 -15.65 -7.65 26.99
N ASP A 9 -14.49 -7.30 27.46
CA ASP A 9 -13.60 -6.44 26.69
C ASP A 9 -13.10 -7.23 25.47
N LEU A 10 -13.17 -6.59 24.32
CA LEU A 10 -12.82 -7.20 23.05
C LEU A 10 -11.46 -6.70 22.57
N ALA A 11 -10.68 -7.59 22.00
CA ALA A 11 -9.50 -7.24 21.24
C ALA A 11 -9.77 -7.47 19.75
N ALA A 12 -9.24 -6.61 18.90
CA ALA A 12 -9.27 -6.80 17.46
C ALA A 12 -8.02 -7.53 16.99
N TRP A 13 -8.20 -8.62 16.29
CA TRP A 13 -7.17 -9.26 15.48
C TRP A 13 -7.31 -8.76 14.05
N TRP A 14 -6.37 -7.90 13.62
CA TRP A 14 -6.37 -7.32 12.29
C TRP A 14 -5.46 -8.12 11.37
N ASN A 15 -6.06 -8.79 10.43
CA ASN A 15 -5.34 -9.71 9.54
C ASN A 15 -4.65 -8.98 8.39
N TYR A 16 -3.79 -8.03 8.75
CA TYR A 16 -2.98 -7.18 7.89
C TYR A 16 -1.68 -6.82 8.63
N PRO A 17 -0.53 -6.72 7.99
CA PRO A 17 -0.24 -6.83 6.56
C PRO A 17 0.09 -8.24 6.04
N VAL A 18 -0.35 -9.31 6.70
CA VAL A 18 -0.06 -10.67 6.25
C VAL A 18 -0.38 -10.86 4.76
N ASN A 19 0.50 -11.57 4.05
CA ASN A 19 0.39 -11.79 2.60
C ASN A 19 0.51 -13.27 2.20
N ASP A 20 0.34 -14.19 3.13
CA ASP A 20 0.47 -15.65 2.91
C ASP A 20 -0.57 -16.24 1.95
N TYR A 21 -1.59 -15.48 1.59
CA TYR A 21 -2.62 -15.82 0.61
C TYR A 21 -2.41 -15.13 -0.77
N CYS A 22 -1.35 -14.32 -0.91
CA CYS A 22 -1.02 -13.60 -2.14
C CYS A 22 0.49 -13.32 -2.24
N ASP A 23 1.27 -14.34 -2.45
CA ASP A 23 2.74 -14.31 -2.44
C ASP A 23 3.37 -13.26 -3.39
N GLY A 24 2.61 -12.78 -4.38
CA GLY A 24 3.06 -11.78 -5.34
C GLY A 24 3.01 -10.33 -4.84
N ASN A 25 2.36 -10.06 -3.69
CA ASN A 25 2.12 -8.72 -3.18
C ASN A 25 2.83 -8.47 -1.86
N LEU A 26 3.24 -7.20 -1.65
CA LEU A 26 3.64 -6.69 -0.33
C LEU A 26 2.54 -5.76 0.20
N MET A 27 2.04 -6.05 1.38
CA MET A 27 0.94 -5.30 1.98
C MET A 27 1.46 -4.08 2.72
N MET A 28 1.70 -3.00 1.98
CA MET A 28 2.26 -1.74 2.48
C MET A 28 1.34 -0.53 2.28
N SER A 29 0.08 -0.74 1.87
CA SER A 29 -0.91 0.34 1.73
C SER A 29 -1.38 0.87 3.09
N PRO A 30 -2.06 2.02 3.13
CA PRO A 30 -2.67 2.53 4.36
C PRO A 30 -3.61 1.50 5.00
N LEU A 31 -3.69 1.49 6.33
CA LEU A 31 -4.69 0.69 7.04
C LEU A 31 -6.10 1.20 6.70
N GLU A 32 -6.94 0.33 6.16
CA GLU A 32 -8.30 0.65 5.76
C GLU A 32 -9.34 0.04 6.70
N ASN A 33 -10.57 0.53 6.63
CA ASN A 33 -11.74 0.00 7.36
C ASN A 33 -11.58 0.01 8.90
N LEU A 34 -10.73 0.86 9.44
CA LEU A 34 -10.66 1.12 10.87
C LEU A 34 -11.63 2.25 11.25
N ASP A 35 -12.42 2.02 12.28
CA ASP A 35 -13.37 2.98 12.80
C ASP A 35 -12.73 3.83 13.91
N ASN A 36 -12.87 5.13 13.82
CA ASN A 36 -12.35 6.07 14.82
C ASN A 36 -13.31 6.24 16.01
N ASP A 37 -14.53 5.72 15.92
CA ASP A 37 -15.54 5.76 16.99
C ASP A 37 -15.62 4.40 17.71
N VAL A 38 -14.48 3.87 18.12
CA VAL A 38 -14.38 2.61 18.84
C VAL A 38 -14.06 2.85 20.30
N ASP A 39 -15.06 2.64 21.15
CA ASP A 39 -14.91 2.64 22.59
C ASP A 39 -14.53 1.25 23.13
N ASN A 40 -13.66 1.22 24.11
CA ASN A 40 -13.34 0.02 24.91
C ASN A 40 -12.71 -1.15 24.10
N LEU A 41 -11.80 -0.83 23.19
CA LEU A 41 -10.92 -1.84 22.60
C LEU A 41 -9.82 -2.21 23.60
N SER A 42 -9.79 -3.47 24.05
CA SER A 42 -8.79 -3.94 25.03
C SER A 42 -7.43 -4.24 24.42
N GLY A 43 -7.36 -4.40 23.12
CA GLY A 43 -6.13 -4.66 22.38
C GLY A 43 -6.33 -4.67 20.89
N PHE A 44 -5.26 -4.37 20.17
CA PHE A 44 -5.20 -4.39 18.72
C PHE A 44 -3.98 -5.21 18.30
N PHE A 45 -4.20 -6.27 17.55
CA PHE A 45 -3.16 -7.20 17.11
C PHE A 45 -3.06 -7.17 15.59
N LEU A 46 -1.86 -6.97 15.09
CA LEU A 46 -1.55 -7.07 13.67
C LEU A 46 -0.94 -8.44 13.36
N ASN A 47 -1.25 -8.97 12.18
CA ASN A 47 -0.62 -10.17 11.63
C ASN A 47 0.34 -9.73 10.51
N PRO A 48 1.68 -9.67 10.75
CA PRO A 48 2.64 -9.14 9.79
C PRO A 48 2.96 -10.14 8.68
N MET A 49 3.57 -9.63 7.59
CA MET A 49 4.22 -10.43 6.57
C MET A 49 5.50 -11.10 7.12
N SER A 50 6.03 -12.10 6.39
CA SER A 50 7.39 -12.61 6.61
C SER A 50 8.47 -11.56 6.29
N GLN A 51 8.16 -10.58 5.45
CA GLN A 51 8.97 -9.40 5.15
C GLN A 51 8.87 -8.40 6.32
N ALA A 52 9.80 -8.50 7.24
CA ALA A 52 9.75 -7.77 8.51
C ALA A 52 9.91 -6.26 8.36
N GLU A 53 10.79 -5.82 7.46
CA GLU A 53 11.03 -4.40 7.20
C GLU A 53 9.82 -3.77 6.47
N ALA A 54 9.32 -4.42 5.43
CA ALA A 54 8.13 -3.96 4.71
C ALA A 54 6.88 -3.90 5.62
N SER A 55 6.75 -4.83 6.56
CA SER A 55 5.66 -4.85 7.55
C SER A 55 5.65 -3.63 8.47
N LYS A 56 6.77 -2.95 8.65
CA LYS A 56 6.87 -1.77 9.54
C LYS A 56 5.94 -0.64 9.12
N VAL A 57 5.62 -0.51 7.84
CA VAL A 57 4.65 0.50 7.34
C VAL A 57 3.28 0.31 8.01
N ALA A 58 2.76 -0.90 8.00
CA ALA A 58 1.49 -1.21 8.62
C ALA A 58 1.57 -1.23 10.16
N ILE A 59 2.68 -1.72 10.72
CA ILE A 59 2.89 -1.76 12.17
C ILE A 59 2.93 -0.35 12.75
N PHE A 60 3.60 0.59 12.09
CA PHE A 60 3.60 2.01 12.48
C PHE A 60 2.19 2.57 12.52
N SER A 61 1.41 2.37 11.45
CA SER A 61 0.04 2.87 11.35
C SER A 61 -0.89 2.21 12.39
N GLY A 62 -0.69 0.92 12.67
CA GLY A 62 -1.44 0.22 13.72
C GLY A 62 -1.11 0.71 15.13
N ALA A 63 0.15 1.04 15.39
CA ALA A 63 0.56 1.65 16.65
C ALA A 63 -0.04 3.06 16.82
N ASP A 64 0.01 3.86 15.77
CA ASP A 64 -0.58 5.21 15.73
C ASP A 64 -2.09 5.17 15.97
N TYR A 65 -2.81 4.29 15.30
CA TYR A 65 -4.22 4.02 15.54
C TYR A 65 -4.51 3.64 16.99
N SER A 66 -3.75 2.69 17.53
CA SER A 66 -3.95 2.20 18.91
C SER A 66 -3.68 3.27 19.97
N TRP A 67 -2.79 4.22 19.66
CA TRP A 67 -2.42 5.29 20.58
C TRP A 67 -3.45 6.41 20.62
N ASN A 68 -4.06 6.76 19.49
CA ASN A 68 -5.01 7.85 19.37
C ASN A 68 -6.09 7.56 18.32
N ILE A 69 -7.02 6.66 18.67
CA ILE A 69 -8.08 6.19 17.75
C ILE A 69 -8.91 7.36 17.21
N GLY A 70 -9.28 8.33 18.07
CA GLY A 70 -10.19 9.43 17.71
C GLY A 70 -9.66 10.36 16.63
N ASP A 71 -8.35 10.60 16.61
CA ASP A 71 -7.70 11.51 15.65
C ASP A 71 -6.87 10.77 14.60
N PHE A 72 -7.00 9.46 14.52
CA PHE A 72 -6.26 8.68 13.53
C PHE A 72 -6.69 9.06 12.10
N GLU A 73 -5.71 9.48 11.29
CA GLU A 73 -5.89 9.71 9.86
C GLU A 73 -4.92 8.79 9.09
N ARG A 74 -5.52 7.82 8.40
CA ARG A 74 -4.81 6.69 7.78
C ARG A 74 -3.72 7.09 6.80
N THR A 75 -4.01 8.06 5.93
CA THR A 75 -3.07 8.49 4.87
C THR A 75 -1.89 9.24 5.47
N SER A 76 -2.14 10.13 6.43
CA SER A 76 -1.10 10.88 7.13
C SER A 76 -0.20 9.96 7.95
N SER A 77 -0.80 8.98 8.64
CA SER A 77 -0.05 7.97 9.39
C SER A 77 0.84 7.12 8.48
N TRP A 78 0.30 6.66 7.35
CA TRP A 78 1.02 5.90 6.34
C TRP A 78 2.20 6.68 5.74
N LYS A 79 2.00 7.93 5.38
CA LYS A 79 3.08 8.80 4.86
C LYS A 79 4.18 9.02 5.88
N ARG A 80 3.83 9.20 7.17
CA ARG A 80 4.83 9.28 8.25
C ARG A 80 5.60 7.98 8.41
N ALA A 81 4.93 6.83 8.34
CA ALA A 81 5.58 5.52 8.39
C ALA A 81 6.62 5.37 7.27
N ILE A 82 6.27 5.75 6.05
CA ILE A 82 7.18 5.71 4.90
C ILE A 82 8.33 6.70 5.07
N ALA A 83 8.06 7.92 5.51
CA ALA A 83 9.10 8.93 5.74
C ALA A 83 10.13 8.50 6.81
N GLU A 84 9.70 7.75 7.81
CA GLU A 84 10.62 7.16 8.82
C GLU A 84 11.41 5.96 8.25
N LEU A 85 10.79 5.16 7.40
CA LEU A 85 11.40 3.93 6.88
C LEU A 85 12.35 4.21 5.71
N VAL A 86 11.99 5.14 4.81
CA VAL A 86 12.71 5.48 3.57
C VAL A 86 12.74 7.02 3.39
N PRO A 87 13.40 7.77 4.28
CA PRO A 87 13.38 9.25 4.24
C PRO A 87 14.00 9.84 2.97
N GLU A 88 14.96 9.14 2.36
CA GLU A 88 15.66 9.60 1.15
C GLU A 88 14.88 9.41 -0.15
N ALA A 89 13.83 8.59 -0.16
CA ALA A 89 13.05 8.27 -1.36
C ALA A 89 11.56 8.02 -1.03
N ASN A 90 11.00 8.77 -0.09
CA ASN A 90 9.67 8.56 0.44
C ASN A 90 8.57 8.62 -0.63
N GLU A 91 8.58 9.60 -1.53
CA GLU A 91 7.58 9.72 -2.59
C GLU A 91 7.64 8.57 -3.61
N ALA A 92 8.85 8.12 -3.95
CA ALA A 92 9.03 6.95 -4.80
C ALA A 92 8.51 5.68 -4.11
N PHE A 93 8.76 5.55 -2.81
CA PHE A 93 8.28 4.41 -2.03
C PHE A 93 6.76 4.47 -1.83
N GLU A 94 6.14 5.64 -1.66
CA GLU A 94 4.68 5.80 -1.62
C GLU A 94 4.02 5.23 -2.88
N ARG A 95 4.50 5.65 -4.07
CA ARG A 95 3.96 5.16 -5.34
C ARG A 95 4.17 3.66 -5.53
N PHE A 96 5.36 3.16 -5.22
CA PHE A 96 5.65 1.74 -5.27
C PHE A 96 4.75 0.94 -4.33
N ALA A 97 4.65 1.33 -3.06
CA ALA A 97 3.84 0.66 -2.06
C ALA A 97 2.34 0.65 -2.44
N ASP A 98 1.81 1.75 -2.94
CA ASP A 98 0.40 1.83 -3.36
C ASP A 98 0.12 0.92 -4.58
N ASN A 99 1.07 0.82 -5.52
CA ASN A 99 0.88 -0.02 -6.70
C ASN A 99 0.89 -1.52 -6.43
N ILE A 100 1.62 -1.99 -5.41
CA ILE A 100 1.80 -3.44 -5.18
C ILE A 100 0.99 -3.99 -4.00
N SER A 101 0.22 -3.17 -3.31
CA SER A 101 -0.35 -3.53 -2.00
C SER A 101 -1.87 -3.62 -1.97
N TYR A 102 -2.57 -3.39 -3.06
CA TYR A 102 -4.02 -3.20 -2.98
C TYR A 102 -4.79 -4.52 -2.95
N ILE A 103 -5.74 -4.60 -2.02
CA ILE A 103 -6.71 -5.69 -1.91
C ILE A 103 -8.10 -5.08 -1.98
N LYS A 104 -8.86 -5.44 -3.00
CA LYS A 104 -10.27 -5.06 -3.13
C LYS A 104 -11.16 -6.02 -2.34
N ASP A 105 -12.36 -5.57 -2.03
CA ASP A 105 -13.39 -6.30 -1.27
C ASP A 105 -13.32 -7.83 -1.41
N GLY A 106 -13.02 -8.52 -0.31
CA GLY A 106 -13.14 -9.96 -0.23
C GLY A 106 -12.06 -10.78 -0.95
N PHE A 107 -10.81 -10.33 -0.96
CA PHE A 107 -9.65 -11.01 -1.56
C PHE A 107 -9.53 -10.91 -3.09
N GLU A 108 -10.28 -10.03 -3.74
CA GLU A 108 -9.99 -9.62 -5.11
C GLU A 108 -8.87 -8.56 -5.09
N PHE A 109 -7.83 -8.80 -5.88
CA PHE A 109 -6.69 -7.88 -5.99
C PHE A 109 -6.96 -6.87 -7.09
N ASP A 110 -6.83 -5.61 -6.76
CA ASP A 110 -6.86 -4.50 -7.71
C ASP A 110 -5.46 -3.89 -7.71
N GLU A 111 -4.55 -4.54 -8.42
CA GLU A 111 -3.17 -4.08 -8.54
C GLU A 111 -3.11 -2.73 -9.26
N SER A 112 -2.05 -2.00 -8.99
CA SER A 112 -1.75 -0.74 -9.69
C SER A 112 -2.86 0.31 -9.57
N ARG A 113 -3.46 0.46 -8.40
CA ARG A 113 -4.51 1.46 -8.12
C ARG A 113 -4.11 2.86 -8.58
N TYR A 114 -2.84 3.20 -8.45
CA TYR A 114 -2.27 4.46 -8.90
C TYR A 114 -2.42 4.70 -10.41
N LEU A 115 -2.42 3.63 -11.22
CA LEU A 115 -2.48 3.69 -12.68
C LEU A 115 -3.87 3.42 -13.26
N VAL A 116 -4.83 2.96 -12.45
CA VAL A 116 -6.14 2.45 -12.93
C VAL A 116 -6.89 3.49 -13.75
N GLU A 117 -6.87 4.75 -13.32
CA GLU A 117 -7.57 5.83 -14.03
C GLU A 117 -6.97 6.05 -15.42
N ASP A 118 -5.66 6.16 -15.54
CA ASP A 118 -4.97 6.45 -16.79
C ASP A 118 -5.00 5.27 -17.76
N ILE A 119 -4.92 4.04 -17.25
CA ILE A 119 -5.17 2.83 -18.04
C ILE A 119 -6.59 2.82 -18.58
N THR A 120 -7.59 3.14 -17.76
CA THR A 120 -9.00 3.18 -18.16
C THR A 120 -9.25 4.27 -19.21
N ASN A 121 -8.63 5.44 -19.05
CA ASN A 121 -8.71 6.54 -20.00
C ASN A 121 -8.11 6.15 -21.34
N PHE A 122 -6.95 5.51 -21.34
CA PHE A 122 -6.33 5.01 -22.57
C PHE A 122 -7.17 3.94 -23.26
N GLN A 123 -7.70 2.98 -22.52
CA GLN A 123 -8.61 1.96 -23.06
C GLN A 123 -9.87 2.59 -23.68
N THR A 124 -10.40 3.62 -23.05
CA THR A 124 -11.59 4.36 -23.51
C THR A 124 -11.27 5.15 -24.81
N ALA A 125 -10.09 5.80 -24.84
CA ALA A 125 -9.62 6.50 -26.02
C ALA A 125 -9.45 5.55 -27.22
N LEU A 126 -8.90 4.36 -27.00
CA LEU A 126 -8.80 3.31 -28.02
C LEU A 126 -10.16 2.86 -28.53
N LYS A 127 -11.11 2.56 -27.65
CA LYS A 127 -12.47 2.13 -28.01
C LYS A 127 -13.22 3.16 -28.84
N ASN A 128 -13.04 4.43 -28.51
CA ASN A 128 -13.73 5.54 -29.16
C ASN A 128 -12.96 6.09 -30.36
N ASN A 129 -11.75 5.62 -30.62
CA ASN A 129 -10.82 6.12 -31.64
C ASN A 129 -10.62 7.65 -31.56
N MET A 130 -10.51 8.18 -30.32
CA MET A 130 -10.40 9.62 -30.04
C MET A 130 -9.50 9.90 -28.84
N GLY A 131 -8.58 10.87 -28.97
CA GLY A 131 -7.65 11.25 -27.87
C GLY A 131 -6.59 10.19 -27.53
N ILE A 132 -6.31 9.26 -28.44
CA ILE A 132 -5.41 8.12 -28.18
C ILE A 132 -4.00 8.61 -27.87
N LYS A 133 -3.51 9.60 -28.61
CA LYS A 133 -2.16 10.11 -28.44
C LYS A 133 -1.98 10.77 -27.08
N GLU A 134 -2.92 11.58 -26.69
CA GLU A 134 -2.92 12.29 -25.41
C GLU A 134 -2.94 11.31 -24.22
N ALA A 135 -3.83 10.32 -24.27
CA ALA A 135 -3.91 9.29 -23.24
C ALA A 135 -2.66 8.39 -23.20
N ALA A 136 -2.07 8.10 -24.36
CA ALA A 136 -0.81 7.35 -24.42
C ALA A 136 0.38 8.13 -23.83
N GLU A 137 0.44 9.44 -24.02
CA GLU A 137 1.52 10.27 -23.45
C GLU A 137 1.40 10.34 -21.91
N VAL A 138 0.19 10.33 -21.35
CA VAL A 138 -0.02 10.25 -19.89
C VAL A 138 0.53 8.94 -19.36
N LEU A 139 0.09 7.79 -19.86
CA LEU A 139 0.60 6.47 -19.44
C LEU A 139 2.11 6.34 -19.60
N LYS A 140 2.67 6.89 -20.68
CA LYS A 140 4.11 6.89 -20.89
C LYS A 140 4.85 7.69 -19.82
N ALA A 141 4.26 8.81 -19.35
CA ALA A 141 4.82 9.59 -18.25
C ALA A 141 4.79 8.77 -16.94
N ASP A 142 3.70 8.07 -16.66
CA ASP A 142 3.58 7.21 -15.46
C ASP A 142 4.62 6.08 -15.48
N PHE A 143 4.76 5.37 -16.59
CA PHE A 143 5.78 4.31 -16.71
C PHE A 143 7.21 4.85 -16.65
N THR A 144 7.43 6.08 -17.15
CA THR A 144 8.72 6.74 -16.98
C THR A 144 8.99 7.04 -15.49
N GLN A 145 7.99 7.55 -14.78
CA GLN A 145 8.09 7.80 -13.33
C GLN A 145 8.35 6.51 -12.56
N MET A 146 7.68 5.41 -12.90
CA MET A 146 7.94 4.09 -12.27
C MET A 146 9.42 3.68 -12.41
N LYS A 147 10.03 3.89 -13.56
CA LYS A 147 11.47 3.58 -13.80
C LYS A 147 12.38 4.48 -12.95
N GLU A 148 12.04 5.76 -12.85
CA GLU A 148 12.76 6.70 -12.00
C GLU A 148 12.64 6.31 -10.51
N ASP A 149 11.45 5.91 -10.07
CA ASP A 149 11.19 5.43 -8.71
C ASP A 149 12.04 4.17 -8.41
N VAL A 150 12.08 3.21 -9.30
CA VAL A 150 12.93 2.02 -9.15
C VAL A 150 14.40 2.39 -9.00
N ALA A 151 14.88 3.33 -9.82
CA ALA A 151 16.27 3.79 -9.75
C ALA A 151 16.61 4.44 -8.38
N LEU A 152 15.67 5.17 -7.80
CA LEU A 152 15.81 5.73 -6.45
C LEU A 152 15.76 4.63 -5.38
N LEU A 153 14.78 3.75 -5.46
CA LEU A 153 14.55 2.70 -4.46
C LEU A 153 15.66 1.65 -4.40
N ARG A 154 16.37 1.42 -5.50
CA ARG A 154 17.57 0.56 -5.49
C ARG A 154 18.74 1.12 -4.70
N ASN A 155 18.68 2.38 -4.29
CA ASN A 155 19.74 3.08 -3.56
C ASN A 155 19.34 3.50 -2.15
N ILE A 156 18.27 2.93 -1.59
CA ILE A 156 17.85 3.22 -0.21
C ILE A 156 18.86 2.71 0.81
N ASN A 157 18.95 3.40 1.94
CA ASN A 157 19.91 3.06 2.98
C ASN A 157 19.52 1.80 3.79
N ASN A 158 18.24 1.45 3.82
CA ASN A 158 17.75 0.26 4.52
C ASN A 158 18.01 -1.00 3.67
N ALA A 159 19.18 -1.62 3.85
CA ALA A 159 19.60 -2.80 3.08
C ALA A 159 18.67 -4.00 3.28
N ASN A 160 18.10 -4.19 4.46
CA ASN A 160 17.18 -5.30 4.72
C ASN A 160 15.85 -5.09 3.98
N LEU A 161 15.32 -3.87 4.00
CA LEU A 161 14.14 -3.54 3.21
C LEU A 161 14.40 -3.73 1.72
N LEU A 162 15.56 -3.27 1.22
CA LEU A 162 15.92 -3.44 -0.18
C LEU A 162 15.97 -4.91 -0.58
N GLU A 163 16.52 -5.78 0.26
CA GLU A 163 16.51 -7.23 0.03
C GLU A 163 15.07 -7.76 -0.08
N GLU A 164 14.20 -7.40 0.86
CA GLU A 164 12.81 -7.84 0.89
C GLU A 164 11.99 -7.40 -0.33
N ILE A 165 12.23 -6.19 -0.86
CA ILE A 165 11.45 -5.62 -1.97
C ILE A 165 12.07 -5.84 -3.35
N THR A 166 13.31 -6.34 -3.45
CA THR A 166 14.06 -6.45 -4.72
C THR A 166 13.31 -7.22 -5.80
N MET A 167 12.67 -8.33 -5.46
CA MET A 167 11.89 -9.11 -6.43
C MET A 167 10.72 -8.29 -7.00
N HIS A 168 10.03 -7.55 -6.15
CA HIS A 168 8.90 -6.70 -6.52
C HIS A 168 9.35 -5.46 -7.32
N LEU A 169 10.51 -4.88 -6.99
CA LEU A 169 11.12 -3.81 -7.80
C LEU A 169 11.46 -4.29 -9.21
N ASN A 170 11.97 -5.51 -9.36
CA ASN A 170 12.26 -6.08 -10.67
C ASN A 170 10.98 -6.28 -11.50
N ALA A 171 9.91 -6.75 -10.88
CA ALA A 171 8.61 -6.89 -11.53
C ALA A 171 8.02 -5.53 -11.92
N TYR A 172 8.10 -4.55 -11.03
CA TYR A 172 7.62 -3.18 -11.24
C TYR A 172 8.36 -2.50 -12.41
N GLU A 173 9.69 -2.67 -12.49
CA GLU A 173 10.51 -2.19 -13.60
C GLU A 173 10.13 -2.88 -14.92
N ALA A 174 9.95 -4.20 -14.90
CA ALA A 174 9.59 -4.96 -16.10
C ALA A 174 8.24 -4.54 -16.67
N VAL A 175 7.25 -4.23 -15.83
CA VAL A 175 5.96 -3.66 -16.26
C VAL A 175 6.15 -2.29 -16.91
N ALA A 176 7.02 -1.45 -16.34
CA ALA A 176 7.30 -0.12 -16.89
C ALA A 176 8.08 -0.12 -18.21
N GLU A 177 8.74 -1.25 -18.55
CA GLU A 177 9.50 -1.42 -19.79
C GLU A 177 8.69 -2.04 -20.94
N ALA A 178 7.61 -2.74 -20.62
CA ALA A 178 6.78 -3.47 -21.57
C ALA A 178 5.89 -2.54 -22.41
#